data_88c72908671e28a5abee1c9fdd22e5e2
#
_entry.id   88c72908671e28a5abee1c9fdd22e5e2
#
_cell.length_a   1.000
_cell.length_b   1.000
_cell.length_c   1.000
_cell.angle_alpha   90.00
_cell.angle_beta   90.00
_cell.angle_gamma   90.00
#
_symmetry.space_group_name_H-M   'P 1'
#
loop_
_entity.id
_entity.type
_entity.pdbx_description
1 polymer ?
#
loop_
_entity_poly.entity_id
_entity_poly.type
_entity_poly.pdbx_seq_one_letter_code
_entity_poly.pdbx_strand_id
1 'polypeptide(L)'
;MDTLTVPGGGSSAPAAHDPDSSRHPRPGTGSGAVASRPAAESAPAPEPGPADPTGLDHALVRALIEHRRTRVARLPSRKRVDTFVDAAVGLLFPQQSTDGHANEEHLLARINLLRAELASMLHAVLPPQRSAETAGQLIQALPAIYDRLRADAAAIVEGDPAAESLDEVIAAYPGFFAITVHRIAHELNRLGAPILPRLFAEAAHARTGIDIHPGATIGRALCIDHGTGIVIGESAIIGDQVKLYQGVTLGALSVLKSAAGQKRHPTIEDRVVLYANATVLGGDTVVGHDSVIGGNVWLVTSVPPHSFVYHTSQIRVRNVADALGNSDYSI
;
A
#
# COMPACT_ATOMS: atom_id res chain seq x y z
N MET A 1 8.33 -2.31 -44.88
CA MET A 1 8.52 -1.09 -45.61
C MET A 1 7.14 -0.55 -45.88
N ASP A 2 6.73 0.40 -45.08
CA ASP A 2 5.69 1.38 -45.42
C ASP A 2 5.67 2.41 -44.31
N THR A 3 6.20 3.56 -44.60
CA THR A 3 6.26 4.74 -43.77
C THR A 3 4.96 5.50 -43.92
N LEU A 4 4.15 5.57 -42.86
CA LEU A 4 3.00 6.48 -42.78
C LEU A 4 3.44 7.83 -42.19
N THR A 5 3.43 8.83 -43.06
CA THR A 5 3.62 10.25 -42.77
C THR A 5 2.32 10.85 -42.23
N VAL A 6 2.38 11.56 -41.11
CA VAL A 6 1.28 12.33 -40.55
C VAL A 6 1.41 13.80 -40.98
N PRO A 7 0.33 14.45 -41.47
CA PRO A 7 0.37 15.88 -41.81
C PRO A 7 0.20 16.77 -40.58
N GLY A 8 0.96 17.85 -40.55
CA GLY A 8 0.90 18.89 -39.53
C GLY A 8 -0.37 19.76 -39.67
N GLY A 9 -0.93 20.16 -38.55
CA GLY A 9 -2.05 21.10 -38.43
C GLY A 9 -1.78 22.13 -37.35
N GLY A 10 -1.76 23.34 -37.76
CA GLY A 10 -1.83 24.70 -37.30
C GLY A 10 -1.94 25.00 -35.80
N SER A 11 -1.05 25.87 -35.41
CA SER A 11 -1.02 26.75 -34.24
C SER A 11 -2.27 27.65 -34.12
N SER A 12 -2.85 27.73 -32.93
CA SER A 12 -3.49 28.96 -32.43
C SER A 12 -3.44 28.99 -30.91
N ALA A 13 -2.67 29.94 -30.38
CA ALA A 13 -2.60 30.29 -28.99
C ALA A 13 -3.84 31.13 -28.59
N PRO A 14 -4.37 31.02 -27.36
CA PRO A 14 -5.26 32.03 -26.82
C PRO A 14 -4.52 33.03 -25.93
N ALA A 15 -5.04 34.27 -26.00
CA ALA A 15 -4.55 35.51 -25.45
C ALA A 15 -4.46 35.56 -23.91
N ALA A 16 -3.53 36.40 -23.46
CA ALA A 16 -3.33 36.82 -22.07
C ALA A 16 -4.52 37.60 -21.55
N HIS A 17 -4.98 37.27 -20.33
CA HIS A 17 -5.87 38.07 -19.53
C HIS A 17 -5.09 38.77 -18.43
N ASP A 18 -5.10 40.11 -18.46
CA ASP A 18 -4.56 41.03 -17.47
C ASP A 18 -5.63 41.28 -16.36
N PRO A 19 -5.31 41.19 -15.06
CA PRO A 19 -6.21 41.66 -14.04
C PRO A 19 -5.64 42.89 -13.32
N ASP A 20 -6.01 44.08 -13.73
CA ASP A 20 -5.92 45.26 -12.88
C ASP A 20 -7.30 45.89 -12.73
N SER A 21 -7.77 46.04 -11.50
CA SER A 21 -8.57 47.10 -10.92
C SER A 21 -9.41 46.64 -9.74
N SER A 22 -8.93 46.92 -8.53
CA SER A 22 -9.86 47.21 -7.40
C SER A 22 -9.21 48.22 -6.46
N ARG A 23 -9.68 49.48 -6.64
CA ARG A 23 -9.41 50.61 -5.76
C ARG A 23 -10.20 50.42 -4.46
N HIS A 24 -9.53 50.49 -3.32
CA HIS A 24 -10.16 50.69 -2.02
C HIS A 24 -10.29 52.18 -1.70
N PRO A 25 -11.42 52.66 -1.16
CA PRO A 25 -11.55 54.02 -0.64
C PRO A 25 -10.96 54.14 0.77
N ARG A 26 -10.27 55.22 1.02
CA ARG A 26 -9.79 55.61 2.36
C ARG A 26 -10.93 56.16 3.21
N PRO A 27 -11.05 55.84 4.51
CA PRO A 27 -11.95 56.52 5.41
C PRO A 27 -11.32 57.79 5.98
N GLY A 28 -12.17 58.82 6.13
CA GLY A 28 -11.83 60.15 6.55
C GLY A 28 -11.44 60.29 8.03
N THR A 29 -10.71 61.34 8.28
CA THR A 29 -10.29 61.84 9.59
C THR A 29 -11.50 62.42 10.35
N GLY A 30 -11.87 61.77 11.48
CA GLY A 30 -12.77 62.31 12.48
C GLY A 30 -12.00 62.53 13.80
N SER A 31 -11.75 63.81 14.12
CA SER A 31 -11.21 64.24 15.40
C SER A 31 -12.29 64.14 16.48
N GLY A 32 -12.08 63.22 17.45
CA GLY A 32 -12.92 63.10 18.64
C GLY A 32 -12.00 62.97 19.85
N ALA A 33 -11.93 64.01 20.67
CA ALA A 33 -11.24 64.04 21.94
C ALA A 33 -11.83 63.02 22.91
N VAL A 34 -11.07 62.04 23.32
CA VAL A 34 -11.45 61.08 24.36
C VAL A 34 -10.57 61.34 25.61
N ALA A 35 -11.30 61.59 26.68
CA ALA A 35 -10.75 61.82 28.03
C ALA A 35 -9.87 60.66 28.50
N SER A 36 -8.73 61.00 29.02
CA SER A 36 -7.78 60.09 29.69
C SER A 36 -8.37 59.48 30.96
N ARG A 37 -8.61 58.16 30.92
CA ARG A 37 -8.82 57.33 32.11
C ARG A 37 -7.47 57.05 32.76
N PRO A 38 -7.36 57.04 34.12
CA PRO A 38 -6.12 56.66 34.80
C PRO A 38 -5.78 55.23 34.52
N ALA A 39 -4.50 54.96 34.29
CA ALA A 39 -3.93 53.64 34.12
C ALA A 39 -4.21 52.77 35.35
N ALA A 40 -4.91 51.65 35.15
CA ALA A 40 -4.98 50.63 36.17
C ALA A 40 -3.57 49.98 36.27
N GLU A 41 -3.01 50.04 37.44
CA GLU A 41 -1.75 49.39 37.83
C GLU A 41 -1.92 47.89 37.54
N SER A 42 -1.16 47.37 36.58
CA SER A 42 -1.17 45.93 36.25
C SER A 42 -0.54 45.18 37.43
N ALA A 43 -1.32 44.27 38.01
CA ALA A 43 -0.79 43.34 39.00
C ALA A 43 0.45 42.63 38.45
N PRO A 44 1.49 42.42 39.25
CA PRO A 44 2.70 41.73 38.81
C PRO A 44 2.34 40.33 38.32
N ALA A 45 2.91 39.92 37.20
CA ALA A 45 2.80 38.55 36.70
C ALA A 45 3.22 37.57 37.80
N PRO A 46 2.51 36.44 37.98
CA PRO A 46 2.90 35.45 38.98
C PRO A 46 4.32 34.98 38.70
N GLU A 47 5.17 35.00 39.73
CA GLU A 47 6.54 34.49 39.63
C GLU A 47 6.52 33.05 39.09
N PRO A 48 7.46 32.69 38.19
CA PRO A 48 7.58 31.32 37.73
C PRO A 48 7.87 30.44 38.95
N GLY A 49 6.96 29.48 39.21
CA GLY A 49 7.17 28.49 40.28
C GLY A 49 8.50 27.75 40.07
N PRO A 50 9.02 27.08 41.13
CA PRO A 50 10.31 26.41 41.06
C PRO A 50 10.38 25.49 39.82
N ALA A 51 11.49 25.62 39.07
CA ALA A 51 11.72 24.78 37.90
C ALA A 51 11.64 23.28 38.31
N ASP A 52 10.84 22.51 37.60
CA ASP A 52 10.74 21.06 37.81
C ASP A 52 12.14 20.42 37.63
N PRO A 53 12.71 19.79 38.65
CA PRO A 53 14.05 19.20 38.59
C PRO A 53 14.13 18.03 37.58
N THR A 54 13.01 17.55 37.07
CA THR A 54 12.95 16.46 36.07
C THR A 54 13.06 16.95 34.63
N GLY A 55 12.95 18.26 34.36
CA GLY A 55 13.00 18.85 33.01
C GLY A 55 11.85 18.40 32.09
N LEU A 56 10.79 17.82 32.67
CA LEU A 56 9.63 17.34 31.91
C LEU A 56 8.76 18.51 31.44
N ASP A 57 8.45 18.52 30.13
CA ASP A 57 7.49 19.46 29.57
C ASP A 57 6.06 19.08 29.97
N HIS A 58 5.55 19.71 31.03
CA HIS A 58 4.17 19.50 31.50
C HIS A 58 3.11 19.86 30.45
N ALA A 59 3.42 20.72 29.48
CA ALA A 59 2.52 21.02 28.37
C ALA A 59 2.38 19.82 27.46
N LEU A 60 3.47 19.14 27.13
CA LEU A 60 3.46 17.89 26.37
C LEU A 60 2.69 16.80 27.11
N VAL A 61 2.93 16.63 28.40
CA VAL A 61 2.22 15.62 29.22
C VAL A 61 0.71 15.86 29.20
N ARG A 62 0.25 17.10 29.40
CA ARG A 62 -1.17 17.48 29.31
C ARG A 62 -1.75 17.21 27.93
N ALA A 63 -1.05 17.60 26.86
CA ALA A 63 -1.48 17.34 25.49
C ALA A 63 -1.61 15.85 25.18
N LEU A 64 -0.67 15.02 25.65
CA LEU A 64 -0.70 13.57 25.51
C LEU A 64 -1.86 12.93 26.30
N ILE A 65 -2.15 13.40 27.50
CA ILE A 65 -3.29 12.93 28.30
C ILE A 65 -4.60 13.25 27.58
N GLU A 66 -4.78 14.49 27.11
CA GLU A 66 -5.97 14.92 26.39
C GLU A 66 -6.15 14.13 25.09
N HIS A 67 -5.08 13.94 24.32
CA HIS A 67 -5.10 13.12 23.12
C HIS A 67 -5.54 11.67 23.40
N ARG A 68 -5.09 11.08 24.53
CA ARG A 68 -5.47 9.71 24.92
C ARG A 68 -6.91 9.63 25.43
N ARG A 69 -7.44 10.70 26.01
CA ARG A 69 -8.85 10.76 26.47
C ARG A 69 -9.82 10.90 25.29
N THR A 70 -9.46 11.68 24.27
CA THR A 70 -10.33 11.96 23.12
C THR A 70 -10.29 10.87 22.05
N ARG A 71 -9.23 10.05 22.01
CA ARG A 71 -9.12 8.92 21.06
C ARG A 71 -9.68 7.63 21.68
N VAL A 72 -10.89 7.28 21.27
CA VAL A 72 -11.64 6.12 21.77
C VAL A 72 -11.15 4.79 21.19
N ALA A 73 -10.59 4.76 19.97
CA ALA A 73 -10.17 3.52 19.33
C ALA A 73 -8.77 3.09 19.83
N ARG A 74 -8.73 2.07 20.68
CA ARG A 74 -7.49 1.36 21.06
C ARG A 74 -7.16 0.35 19.96
N LEU A 75 -6.64 0.83 18.83
CA LEU A 75 -6.20 -0.05 17.76
C LEU A 75 -5.17 -1.07 18.29
N PRO A 76 -5.14 -2.30 17.74
CA PRO A 76 -4.14 -3.28 18.12
C PRO A 76 -2.74 -2.73 17.82
N SER A 77 -1.80 -3.00 18.74
CA SER A 77 -0.40 -2.61 18.52
C SER A 77 0.19 -3.37 17.33
N ARG A 78 1.19 -2.80 16.68
CA ARG A 78 1.91 -3.46 15.58
C ARG A 78 2.39 -4.86 15.97
N LYS A 79 2.99 -5.00 17.15
CA LYS A 79 3.43 -6.30 17.68
C LYS A 79 2.29 -7.33 17.77
N ARG A 80 1.09 -6.89 18.18
CA ARG A 80 -0.09 -7.76 18.27
C ARG A 80 -0.54 -8.24 16.88
N VAL A 81 -0.52 -7.33 15.90
CA VAL A 81 -0.81 -7.64 14.48
C VAL A 81 0.21 -8.65 13.94
N ASP A 82 1.49 -8.41 14.15
CA ASP A 82 2.57 -9.28 13.71
C ASP A 82 2.42 -10.69 14.30
N THR A 83 2.15 -10.78 15.62
CA THR A 83 1.93 -12.07 16.30
C THR A 83 0.72 -12.81 15.73
N PHE A 84 -0.37 -12.10 15.42
CA PHE A 84 -1.55 -12.71 14.82
C PHE A 84 -1.26 -13.23 13.41
N VAL A 85 -0.58 -12.44 12.58
CA VAL A 85 -0.19 -12.82 11.22
C VAL A 85 0.68 -14.07 11.25
N ASP A 86 1.69 -14.14 12.14
CA ASP A 86 2.55 -15.31 12.30
C ASP A 86 1.75 -16.54 12.74
N ALA A 87 0.82 -16.38 13.67
CA ALA A 87 -0.04 -17.47 14.13
C ALA A 87 -0.97 -17.99 13.01
N ALA A 88 -1.52 -17.07 12.17
CA ALA A 88 -2.38 -17.43 11.07
C ALA A 88 -1.61 -18.16 9.95
N VAL A 89 -0.44 -17.66 9.59
CA VAL A 89 0.44 -18.29 8.59
C VAL A 89 0.93 -19.66 9.07
N GLY A 90 1.42 -19.74 10.32
CA GLY A 90 1.88 -21.00 10.92
C GLY A 90 0.75 -22.01 11.20
N LEU A 91 -0.52 -21.59 11.28
CA LEU A 91 -1.65 -22.50 11.31
C LEU A 91 -1.87 -23.17 9.95
N LEU A 92 -1.78 -22.40 8.87
CA LEU A 92 -2.00 -22.87 7.49
C LEU A 92 -0.81 -23.69 6.97
N PHE A 93 0.41 -23.32 7.35
CA PHE A 93 1.64 -23.88 6.83
C PHE A 93 2.60 -24.26 7.96
N PRO A 94 2.75 -25.55 8.26
CA PRO A 94 3.65 -26.02 9.33
C PRO A 94 5.10 -25.65 9.09
N GLN A 95 5.53 -25.43 7.84
CA GLN A 95 6.87 -24.94 7.49
C GLN A 95 7.18 -23.56 8.08
N GLN A 96 6.14 -22.79 8.40
CA GLN A 96 6.22 -21.46 9.02
C GLN A 96 5.92 -21.50 10.54
N SER A 97 5.84 -22.68 11.13
CA SER A 97 5.52 -22.88 12.55
C SER A 97 6.65 -23.59 13.30
N THR A 98 6.84 -23.23 14.55
CA THR A 98 7.73 -23.98 15.47
C THR A 98 7.05 -25.21 16.06
N ASP A 99 5.74 -25.35 15.88
CA ASP A 99 4.97 -26.47 16.40
C ASP A 99 5.09 -27.67 15.45
N GLY A 100 5.55 -28.79 15.96
CA GLY A 100 5.62 -30.06 15.22
C GLY A 100 4.23 -30.59 14.80
N HIS A 101 4.14 -31.86 14.46
CA HIS A 101 2.91 -32.51 14.04
C HIS A 101 1.80 -32.36 15.06
N ALA A 102 0.81 -31.51 14.76
CA ALA A 102 -0.36 -31.29 15.61
C ALA A 102 -1.43 -32.35 15.29
N ASN A 103 -2.04 -32.92 16.33
CA ASN A 103 -3.26 -33.71 16.20
C ASN A 103 -4.48 -32.80 15.97
N GLU A 104 -5.62 -33.40 15.66
CA GLU A 104 -6.87 -32.67 15.36
C GLU A 104 -7.29 -31.76 16.53
N GLU A 105 -7.23 -32.23 17.76
CA GLU A 105 -7.59 -31.45 18.97
C GLU A 105 -6.73 -30.20 19.10
N HIS A 106 -5.43 -30.33 18.88
CA HIS A 106 -4.49 -29.21 18.92
C HIS A 106 -4.80 -28.18 17.82
N LEU A 107 -5.06 -28.64 16.59
CA LEU A 107 -5.42 -27.75 15.48
C LEU A 107 -6.74 -27.01 15.75
N LEU A 108 -7.76 -27.70 16.25
CA LEU A 108 -9.02 -27.08 16.65
C LEU A 108 -8.82 -26.04 17.75
N ALA A 109 -8.00 -26.31 18.75
CA ALA A 109 -7.65 -25.36 19.80
C ALA A 109 -6.99 -24.09 19.22
N ARG A 110 -6.02 -24.26 18.31
CA ARG A 110 -5.33 -23.13 17.63
C ARG A 110 -6.30 -22.30 16.78
N ILE A 111 -7.20 -22.93 16.04
CA ILE A 111 -8.24 -22.24 15.27
C ILE A 111 -9.14 -21.41 16.18
N ASN A 112 -9.56 -21.97 17.33
CA ASN A 112 -10.38 -21.26 18.30
C ASN A 112 -9.65 -20.08 18.95
N LEU A 113 -8.36 -20.24 19.27
CA LEU A 113 -7.51 -19.15 19.77
C LEU A 113 -7.37 -18.03 18.72
N LEU A 114 -7.10 -18.38 17.47
CA LEU A 114 -6.98 -17.43 16.37
C LEU A 114 -8.30 -16.66 16.19
N ARG A 115 -9.45 -17.35 16.23
CA ARG A 115 -10.76 -16.73 16.15
C ARG A 115 -11.01 -15.74 17.30
N ALA A 116 -10.70 -16.14 18.53
CA ALA A 116 -10.88 -15.31 19.70
C ALA A 116 -9.99 -14.06 19.67
N GLU A 117 -8.73 -14.22 19.27
CA GLU A 117 -7.77 -13.12 19.11
C GLU A 117 -8.22 -12.14 18.05
N LEU A 118 -8.67 -12.62 16.87
CA LEU A 118 -9.21 -11.77 15.83
C LEU A 118 -10.45 -10.99 16.30
N ALA A 119 -11.41 -11.66 16.96
CA ALA A 119 -12.58 -11.00 17.52
C ALA A 119 -12.19 -9.90 18.52
N SER A 120 -11.19 -10.16 19.37
CA SER A 120 -10.65 -9.18 20.32
C SER A 120 -10.00 -7.98 19.62
N MET A 121 -9.26 -8.18 18.52
CA MET A 121 -8.69 -7.08 17.73
C MET A 121 -9.77 -6.27 17.00
N LEU A 122 -10.76 -6.94 16.42
CA LEU A 122 -11.89 -6.31 15.74
C LEU A 122 -12.76 -5.49 16.68
N HIS A 123 -12.85 -5.88 17.95
CA HIS A 123 -13.63 -5.15 18.96
C HIS A 123 -13.14 -3.72 19.20
N ALA A 124 -11.91 -3.42 18.83
CA ALA A 124 -11.39 -2.05 18.84
C ALA A 124 -12.08 -1.11 17.83
N VAL A 125 -12.70 -1.66 16.78
CA VAL A 125 -13.25 -0.91 15.64
C VAL A 125 -14.66 -1.33 15.23
N LEU A 126 -15.18 -2.41 15.77
CA LEU A 126 -16.53 -2.94 15.52
C LEU A 126 -17.25 -3.23 16.85
N PRO A 127 -18.61 -3.23 16.87
CA PRO A 127 -19.39 -3.72 18.01
C PRO A 127 -19.07 -5.19 18.35
N PRO A 128 -19.21 -5.65 19.61
CA PRO A 128 -18.83 -6.99 20.04
C PRO A 128 -19.42 -8.12 19.20
N GLN A 129 -20.73 -8.06 18.94
CA GLN A 129 -21.41 -9.06 18.14
C GLN A 129 -20.85 -9.12 16.73
N ARG A 130 -20.67 -7.98 16.05
CA ARG A 130 -20.12 -7.88 14.70
C ARG A 130 -18.67 -8.37 14.65
N SER A 131 -17.89 -8.11 15.71
CA SER A 131 -16.50 -8.58 15.83
C SER A 131 -16.43 -10.11 15.84
N ALA A 132 -17.31 -10.75 16.65
CA ALA A 132 -17.37 -12.21 16.74
C ALA A 132 -17.87 -12.86 15.44
N GLU A 133 -18.87 -12.28 14.78
CA GLU A 133 -19.40 -12.72 13.49
C GLU A 133 -18.31 -12.64 12.39
N THR A 134 -17.64 -11.50 12.27
CA THR A 134 -16.58 -11.30 11.28
C THR A 134 -15.42 -12.26 11.49
N ALA A 135 -14.99 -12.46 12.73
CA ALA A 135 -13.97 -13.45 13.06
C ALA A 135 -14.40 -14.87 12.70
N GLY A 136 -15.65 -15.24 12.97
CA GLY A 136 -16.20 -16.54 12.58
C GLY A 136 -16.25 -16.73 11.07
N GLN A 137 -16.64 -15.71 10.32
CA GLN A 137 -16.71 -15.74 8.85
C GLN A 137 -15.32 -15.88 8.22
N LEU A 138 -14.28 -15.20 8.76
CA LEU A 138 -12.90 -15.41 8.31
C LEU A 138 -12.46 -16.87 8.51
N ILE A 139 -12.71 -17.44 9.70
CA ILE A 139 -12.36 -18.85 9.94
C ILE A 139 -13.05 -19.78 8.95
N GLN A 140 -14.32 -19.55 8.64
CA GLN A 140 -15.06 -20.31 7.62
C GLN A 140 -14.49 -20.16 6.21
N ALA A 141 -13.85 -19.04 5.90
CA ALA A 141 -13.21 -18.79 4.61
C ALA A 141 -11.82 -19.42 4.48
N LEU A 142 -11.15 -19.81 5.59
CA LEU A 142 -9.79 -20.36 5.57
C LEU A 142 -9.58 -21.54 4.63
N PRO A 143 -10.50 -22.52 4.50
CA PRO A 143 -10.30 -23.62 3.55
C PRO A 143 -10.15 -23.13 2.10
N ALA A 144 -10.98 -22.18 1.66
CA ALA A 144 -10.88 -21.61 0.31
C ALA A 144 -9.62 -20.77 0.13
N ILE A 145 -9.21 -20.03 1.17
CA ILE A 145 -7.94 -19.29 1.19
C ILE A 145 -6.76 -20.25 1.06
N TYR A 146 -6.75 -21.33 1.84
CA TYR A 146 -5.71 -22.35 1.81
C TYR A 146 -5.57 -23.01 0.45
N ASP A 147 -6.70 -23.37 -0.21
CA ASP A 147 -6.68 -23.93 -1.56
C ASP A 147 -6.06 -22.97 -2.59
N ARG A 148 -6.39 -21.67 -2.51
CA ARG A 148 -5.75 -20.64 -3.35
C ARG A 148 -4.25 -20.51 -3.08
N LEU A 149 -3.84 -20.51 -1.81
CA LEU A 149 -2.44 -20.40 -1.42
C LEU A 149 -1.61 -21.59 -1.89
N ARG A 150 -2.17 -22.81 -1.90
CA ARG A 150 -1.49 -23.96 -2.49
C ARG A 150 -1.25 -23.79 -3.99
N ALA A 151 -2.21 -23.22 -4.71
CA ALA A 151 -2.05 -22.89 -6.13
C ALA A 151 -0.97 -21.78 -6.33
N ASP A 152 -0.93 -20.77 -5.45
CA ASP A 152 0.09 -19.73 -5.50
C ASP A 152 1.50 -20.28 -5.26
N ALA A 153 1.65 -21.14 -4.25
CA ALA A 153 2.93 -21.78 -3.97
C ALA A 153 3.41 -22.67 -5.15
N ALA A 154 2.49 -23.43 -5.75
CA ALA A 154 2.81 -24.24 -6.93
C ALA A 154 3.24 -23.38 -8.13
N ALA A 155 2.55 -22.24 -8.35
CA ALA A 155 2.90 -21.31 -9.42
C ALA A 155 4.29 -20.65 -9.20
N ILE A 156 4.69 -20.42 -7.95
CA ILE A 156 6.04 -19.92 -7.65
C ILE A 156 7.10 -20.98 -7.96
N VAL A 157 6.87 -22.25 -7.56
CA VAL A 157 7.78 -23.36 -7.89
C VAL A 157 7.94 -23.52 -9.40
N GLU A 158 6.83 -23.47 -10.15
CA GLU A 158 6.87 -23.57 -11.61
C GLU A 158 7.52 -22.35 -12.26
N GLY A 159 7.30 -21.18 -11.67
CA GLY A 159 7.75 -19.91 -12.22
C GLY A 159 9.23 -19.58 -11.94
N ASP A 160 9.83 -20.13 -10.90
CA ASP A 160 11.23 -19.86 -10.53
C ASP A 160 12.10 -21.13 -10.72
N PRO A 161 13.00 -21.14 -11.72
CA PRO A 161 13.90 -22.27 -11.94
C PRO A 161 14.84 -22.58 -10.77
N ALA A 162 15.02 -21.64 -9.82
CA ALA A 162 15.85 -21.83 -8.64
C ALA A 162 15.10 -22.48 -7.47
N ALA A 163 13.76 -22.55 -7.53
CA ALA A 163 12.95 -23.16 -6.49
C ALA A 163 13.08 -24.70 -6.53
N GLU A 164 13.62 -25.30 -5.47
CA GLU A 164 13.84 -26.74 -5.40
C GLU A 164 12.59 -27.52 -4.95
N SER A 165 11.71 -26.90 -4.16
CA SER A 165 10.54 -27.57 -3.61
C SER A 165 9.42 -26.62 -3.17
N LEU A 166 8.22 -27.19 -3.01
CA LEU A 166 7.08 -26.47 -2.45
C LEU A 166 7.35 -26.03 -1.00
N ASP A 167 8.01 -26.87 -0.22
CA ASP A 167 8.35 -26.59 1.18
C ASP A 167 9.33 -25.43 1.30
N GLU A 168 10.30 -25.33 0.40
CA GLU A 168 11.22 -24.19 0.33
C GLU A 168 10.48 -22.89 0.03
N VAL A 169 9.61 -22.89 -0.99
CA VAL A 169 8.82 -21.70 -1.35
C VAL A 169 7.96 -21.24 -0.16
N ILE A 170 7.26 -22.17 0.48
CA ILE A 170 6.43 -21.86 1.65
C ILE A 170 7.27 -21.32 2.80
N ALA A 171 8.43 -21.91 3.07
CA ALA A 171 9.27 -21.55 4.22
C ALA A 171 10.04 -20.23 4.03
N ALA A 172 10.52 -19.94 2.81
CA ALA A 172 11.56 -18.93 2.59
C ALA A 172 11.15 -17.75 1.69
N TYR A 173 10.17 -17.92 0.80
CA TYR A 173 9.89 -16.89 -0.23
C TYR A 173 9.06 -15.72 0.32
N PRO A 174 9.58 -14.47 0.25
CA PRO A 174 8.85 -13.30 0.71
C PRO A 174 7.58 -13.05 -0.11
N GLY A 175 7.59 -13.39 -1.40
CA GLY A 175 6.41 -13.30 -2.27
C GLY A 175 5.25 -14.16 -1.76
N PHE A 176 5.53 -15.41 -1.37
CA PHE A 176 4.52 -16.30 -0.81
C PHE A 176 3.93 -15.79 0.51
N PHE A 177 4.80 -15.27 1.40
CA PHE A 177 4.35 -14.67 2.65
C PHE A 177 3.44 -13.46 2.40
N ALA A 178 3.82 -12.55 1.51
CA ALA A 178 3.02 -11.38 1.18
C ALA A 178 1.65 -11.74 0.57
N ILE A 179 1.61 -12.74 -0.34
CA ILE A 179 0.36 -13.27 -0.91
C ILE A 179 -0.52 -13.88 0.19
N THR A 180 0.06 -14.65 1.10
CA THR A 180 -0.68 -15.29 2.21
C THR A 180 -1.36 -14.24 3.07
N VAL A 181 -0.64 -13.21 3.49
CA VAL A 181 -1.20 -12.13 4.30
C VAL A 181 -2.25 -11.33 3.51
N HIS A 182 -2.00 -11.07 2.22
CA HIS A 182 -2.96 -10.38 1.37
C HIS A 182 -4.29 -11.15 1.28
N ARG A 183 -4.29 -12.46 1.04
CA ARG A 183 -5.54 -13.24 0.92
C ARG A 183 -6.37 -13.20 2.20
N ILE A 184 -5.73 -13.24 3.38
CA ILE A 184 -6.40 -13.08 4.68
C ILE A 184 -6.93 -11.66 4.84
N ALA A 185 -6.12 -10.65 4.54
CA ALA A 185 -6.49 -9.24 4.64
C ALA A 185 -7.60 -8.85 3.65
N HIS A 186 -7.56 -9.38 2.44
CA HIS A 186 -8.60 -9.19 1.42
C HIS A 186 -9.95 -9.73 1.88
N GLU A 187 -9.99 -10.93 2.47
CA GLU A 187 -11.23 -11.49 2.99
C GLU A 187 -11.80 -10.64 4.13
N LEU A 188 -10.98 -10.16 5.07
CA LEU A 188 -11.41 -9.22 6.11
C LEU A 188 -11.93 -7.91 5.51
N ASN A 189 -11.30 -7.40 4.46
CA ASN A 189 -11.73 -6.20 3.73
C ASN A 189 -13.11 -6.44 3.08
N ARG A 190 -13.30 -7.60 2.45
CA ARG A 190 -14.58 -8.03 1.84
C ARG A 190 -15.70 -8.16 2.88
N LEU A 191 -15.36 -8.61 4.10
CA LEU A 191 -16.28 -8.69 5.23
C LEU A 191 -16.58 -7.31 5.86
N GLY A 192 -15.98 -6.23 5.34
CA GLY A 192 -16.19 -4.88 5.81
C GLY A 192 -15.51 -4.54 7.13
N ALA A 193 -14.45 -5.27 7.50
CA ALA A 193 -13.65 -4.93 8.67
C ALA A 193 -12.87 -3.63 8.42
N PRO A 194 -13.03 -2.58 9.26
CA PRO A 194 -12.30 -1.34 9.08
C PRO A 194 -10.87 -1.48 9.64
N ILE A 195 -9.91 -0.78 9.03
CA ILE A 195 -8.53 -0.58 9.53
C ILE A 195 -7.70 -1.87 9.59
N LEU A 196 -8.21 -2.95 10.19
CA LEU A 196 -7.45 -4.18 10.44
C LEU A 196 -6.86 -4.82 9.18
N PRO A 197 -7.60 -4.91 8.04
CA PRO A 197 -7.03 -5.40 6.78
C PRO A 197 -5.78 -4.62 6.36
N ARG A 198 -5.81 -3.28 6.53
CA ARG A 198 -4.66 -2.42 6.21
C ARG A 198 -3.48 -2.67 7.16
N LEU A 199 -3.74 -2.87 8.45
CA LEU A 199 -2.69 -3.21 9.41
C LEU A 199 -1.97 -4.53 9.06
N PHE A 200 -2.72 -5.53 8.56
CA PHE A 200 -2.14 -6.78 8.08
C PHE A 200 -1.28 -6.56 6.81
N ALA A 201 -1.79 -5.82 5.85
CA ALA A 201 -1.03 -5.48 4.64
C ALA A 201 0.28 -4.75 4.97
N GLU A 202 0.24 -3.78 5.89
CA GLU A 202 1.44 -3.05 6.33
C GLU A 202 2.43 -3.93 7.12
N ALA A 203 1.96 -4.97 7.83
CA ALA A 203 2.85 -5.93 8.47
C ALA A 203 3.61 -6.76 7.43
N ALA A 204 2.94 -7.20 6.36
CA ALA A 204 3.59 -7.91 5.26
C ALA A 204 4.55 -7.00 4.48
N HIS A 205 4.11 -5.77 4.14
CA HIS A 205 4.94 -4.78 3.46
C HIS A 205 6.24 -4.48 4.23
N ALA A 206 6.15 -4.29 5.54
CA ALA A 206 7.33 -4.01 6.37
C ALA A 206 8.36 -5.15 6.41
N ARG A 207 7.92 -6.40 6.22
CA ARG A 207 8.80 -7.59 6.24
C ARG A 207 9.38 -7.93 4.88
N THR A 208 8.63 -7.66 3.81
CA THR A 208 8.94 -8.17 2.46
C THR A 208 9.31 -7.08 1.47
N GLY A 209 8.95 -5.81 1.75
CA GLY A 209 9.03 -4.73 0.77
C GLY A 209 7.98 -4.84 -0.34
N ILE A 210 6.94 -5.68 -0.16
CA ILE A 210 5.84 -5.91 -1.12
C ILE A 210 4.58 -5.26 -0.56
N ASP A 211 4.08 -4.21 -1.20
CA ASP A 211 2.87 -3.47 -0.81
C ASP A 211 1.68 -3.93 -1.65
N ILE A 212 0.78 -4.72 -1.06
CA ILE A 212 -0.48 -5.14 -1.69
C ILE A 212 -1.64 -4.58 -0.89
N HIS A 213 -2.41 -3.67 -1.50
CA HIS A 213 -3.59 -3.13 -0.84
C HIS A 213 -4.66 -4.24 -0.63
N PRO A 214 -5.30 -4.34 0.55
CA PRO A 214 -6.29 -5.39 0.83
C PRO A 214 -7.51 -5.35 -0.10
N GLY A 215 -7.79 -4.21 -0.73
CA GLY A 215 -8.88 -4.06 -1.71
C GLY A 215 -8.56 -4.64 -3.09
N ALA A 216 -7.30 -4.91 -3.41
CA ALA A 216 -6.93 -5.50 -4.68
C ALA A 216 -7.55 -6.88 -4.87
N THR A 217 -8.11 -7.14 -6.05
CA THR A 217 -8.69 -8.44 -6.41
C THR A 217 -7.65 -9.25 -7.17
N ILE A 218 -7.28 -10.42 -6.62
CA ILE A 218 -6.21 -11.26 -7.18
C ILE A 218 -6.77 -12.68 -7.43
N GLY A 219 -6.60 -13.16 -8.64
CA GLY A 219 -6.99 -14.49 -9.09
C GLY A 219 -6.16 -15.61 -8.44
N ARG A 220 -6.17 -16.80 -9.05
CA ARG A 220 -5.46 -18.00 -8.59
C ARG A 220 -4.05 -18.07 -9.18
N ALA A 221 -3.17 -18.77 -8.50
CA ALA A 221 -1.82 -19.07 -8.99
C ALA A 221 -1.00 -17.81 -9.29
N LEU A 222 -1.06 -16.80 -8.41
CA LEU A 222 -0.19 -15.63 -8.49
C LEU A 222 1.24 -16.04 -8.15
N CYS A 223 2.18 -15.71 -9.03
CA CYS A 223 3.61 -15.84 -8.81
C CYS A 223 4.24 -14.47 -8.56
N ILE A 224 4.85 -14.27 -7.39
CA ILE A 224 5.71 -13.12 -7.10
C ILE A 224 7.13 -13.64 -6.94
N ASP A 225 8.00 -13.25 -7.86
CA ASP A 225 9.41 -13.60 -7.87
C ASP A 225 10.25 -12.40 -7.38
N HIS A 226 11.16 -12.61 -6.42
CA HIS A 226 11.89 -11.60 -5.64
C HIS A 226 10.95 -10.65 -4.88
N GLY A 227 10.19 -9.83 -5.56
CA GLY A 227 9.05 -9.06 -5.08
C GLY A 227 9.37 -7.70 -4.47
N THR A 228 10.57 -7.45 -3.98
CA THR A 228 10.91 -6.17 -3.32
C THR A 228 10.53 -4.97 -4.19
N GLY A 229 9.79 -4.02 -3.60
CA GLY A 229 9.36 -2.80 -4.30
C GLY A 229 8.11 -2.97 -5.16
N ILE A 230 7.43 -4.10 -5.12
CA ILE A 230 6.10 -4.25 -5.74
C ILE A 230 5.10 -3.35 -5.01
N VAL A 231 4.25 -2.66 -5.79
CA VAL A 231 3.11 -1.89 -5.29
C VAL A 231 1.86 -2.25 -6.08
N ILE A 232 0.85 -2.80 -5.40
CA ILE A 232 -0.45 -3.16 -5.98
C ILE A 232 -1.54 -2.32 -5.31
N GLY A 233 -2.14 -1.39 -6.06
CA GLY A 233 -3.11 -0.43 -5.57
C GLY A 233 -4.51 -1.02 -5.32
N GLU A 234 -5.33 -0.31 -4.55
CA GLU A 234 -6.62 -0.71 -4.00
C GLU A 234 -7.60 -1.35 -4.99
N SER A 235 -7.76 -0.75 -6.15
CA SER A 235 -8.73 -1.20 -7.16
C SER A 235 -8.06 -1.96 -8.33
N ALA A 236 -6.83 -2.47 -8.13
CA ALA A 236 -6.18 -3.34 -9.10
C ALA A 236 -6.95 -4.67 -9.22
N ILE A 237 -7.04 -5.17 -10.44
CA ILE A 237 -7.59 -6.49 -10.74
C ILE A 237 -6.49 -7.29 -11.42
N ILE A 238 -6.17 -8.44 -10.87
CA ILE A 238 -5.16 -9.37 -11.38
C ILE A 238 -5.84 -10.71 -11.63
N GLY A 239 -5.72 -11.24 -12.84
CA GLY A 239 -6.27 -12.51 -13.24
C GLY A 239 -5.52 -13.72 -12.69
N ASP A 240 -5.78 -14.88 -13.29
CA ASP A 240 -5.18 -16.16 -12.92
C ASP A 240 -3.78 -16.31 -13.56
N GLN A 241 -2.87 -17.02 -12.88
CA GLN A 241 -1.55 -17.39 -13.39
C GLN A 241 -0.68 -16.17 -13.82
N VAL A 242 -0.85 -15.03 -13.17
CA VAL A 242 -0.03 -13.84 -13.42
C VAL A 242 1.30 -13.98 -12.69
N LYS A 243 2.39 -13.55 -13.36
CA LYS A 243 3.73 -13.48 -12.77
C LYS A 243 4.22 -12.04 -12.66
N LEU A 244 4.66 -11.65 -11.47
CA LEU A 244 5.19 -10.33 -11.15
C LEU A 244 6.63 -10.43 -10.65
N TYR A 245 7.51 -9.60 -11.18
CA TYR A 245 8.87 -9.44 -10.69
C TYR A 245 9.01 -8.21 -9.79
N GLN A 246 10.16 -8.07 -9.14
CA GLN A 246 10.46 -6.96 -8.25
C GLN A 246 10.22 -5.58 -8.90
N GLY A 247 9.80 -4.61 -8.08
CA GLY A 247 9.61 -3.23 -8.50
C GLY A 247 8.39 -2.97 -9.40
N VAL A 248 7.56 -3.97 -9.69
CA VAL A 248 6.33 -3.79 -10.48
C VAL A 248 5.37 -2.87 -9.73
N THR A 249 4.81 -1.89 -10.44
CA THR A 249 3.82 -0.96 -9.89
C THR A 249 2.51 -1.03 -10.68
N LEU A 250 1.41 -1.36 -9.98
CA LEU A 250 0.04 -1.25 -10.47
C LEU A 250 -0.63 -0.06 -9.78
N GLY A 251 -0.50 1.13 -10.38
CA GLY A 251 -0.79 2.41 -9.75
C GLY A 251 -1.94 3.19 -10.39
N ALA A 252 -2.28 4.33 -9.80
CA ALA A 252 -3.23 5.30 -10.34
C ALA A 252 -2.50 6.42 -11.11
N LEU A 253 -3.13 6.96 -12.16
CA LEU A 253 -2.60 8.12 -12.91
C LEU A 253 -2.67 9.41 -12.10
N SER A 254 -3.71 9.58 -11.29
CA SER A 254 -3.85 10.72 -10.38
C SER A 254 -4.54 10.28 -9.09
N VAL A 255 -4.20 10.93 -7.98
CA VAL A 255 -4.74 10.60 -6.66
C VAL A 255 -5.55 11.78 -6.14
N LEU A 256 -6.78 11.97 -6.67
CA LEU A 256 -7.73 12.88 -6.09
C LEU A 256 -8.48 12.15 -4.97
N LYS A 257 -8.55 12.75 -3.76
CA LYS A 257 -9.30 12.18 -2.63
C LYS A 257 -10.79 11.95 -2.93
N SER A 258 -11.35 12.72 -3.84
CA SER A 258 -12.74 12.57 -4.33
C SER A 258 -12.97 11.30 -5.16
N ALA A 259 -11.91 10.64 -5.63
CA ALA A 259 -11.97 9.38 -6.38
C ALA A 259 -11.76 8.13 -5.49
N ALA A 260 -11.81 8.29 -4.16
CA ALA A 260 -11.75 7.15 -3.25
C ALA A 260 -12.94 6.20 -3.54
N GLY A 261 -12.64 4.90 -3.64
CA GLY A 261 -13.63 3.87 -3.97
C GLY A 261 -13.96 3.69 -5.46
N GLN A 262 -13.40 4.52 -6.36
CA GLN A 262 -13.54 4.33 -7.80
C GLN A 262 -12.39 3.47 -8.37
N LYS A 263 -12.65 2.81 -9.50
CA LYS A 263 -11.62 2.08 -10.27
C LYS A 263 -10.58 3.09 -10.77
N ARG A 264 -9.33 3.00 -10.24
CA ARG A 264 -8.22 3.90 -10.59
C ARG A 264 -6.90 3.18 -10.83
N HIS A 265 -6.85 1.86 -10.59
CA HIS A 265 -5.69 1.00 -10.81
C HIS A 265 -5.98 0.02 -11.95
N PRO A 266 -4.94 -0.46 -12.66
CA PRO A 266 -5.11 -1.25 -13.86
C PRO A 266 -5.76 -2.61 -13.64
N THR A 267 -6.14 -3.24 -14.76
CA THR A 267 -6.53 -4.64 -14.85
C THR A 267 -5.43 -5.40 -15.59
N ILE A 268 -4.95 -6.47 -15.00
CA ILE A 268 -4.00 -7.42 -15.57
C ILE A 268 -4.76 -8.72 -15.78
N GLU A 269 -4.92 -9.13 -17.02
CA GLU A 269 -5.64 -10.35 -17.34
C GLU A 269 -4.80 -11.61 -17.09
N ASP A 270 -5.35 -12.80 -17.41
CA ASP A 270 -4.73 -14.09 -17.10
C ASP A 270 -3.39 -14.30 -17.82
N ARG A 271 -2.47 -15.03 -17.18
CA ARG A 271 -1.18 -15.47 -17.73
C ARG A 271 -0.30 -14.32 -18.23
N VAL A 272 -0.48 -13.12 -17.70
CA VAL A 272 0.38 -11.99 -17.98
C VAL A 272 1.65 -12.07 -17.14
N VAL A 273 2.79 -11.72 -17.76
CA VAL A 273 4.09 -11.59 -17.08
C VAL A 273 4.51 -10.12 -17.07
N LEU A 274 4.72 -9.56 -15.87
CA LEU A 274 5.27 -8.21 -15.71
C LEU A 274 6.70 -8.32 -15.17
N TYR A 275 7.68 -7.95 -16.00
CA TYR A 275 9.09 -7.98 -15.63
C TYR A 275 9.49 -6.81 -14.73
N ALA A 276 10.70 -6.89 -14.20
CA ALA A 276 11.23 -5.99 -13.19
C ALA A 276 11.00 -4.50 -13.49
N ASN A 277 10.48 -3.77 -12.49
CA ASN A 277 10.21 -2.33 -12.55
C ASN A 277 9.20 -1.91 -13.63
N ALA A 278 8.43 -2.82 -14.21
CA ALA A 278 7.32 -2.44 -15.08
C ALA A 278 6.27 -1.66 -14.27
N THR A 279 5.82 -0.53 -14.83
CA THR A 279 4.83 0.35 -14.22
C THR A 279 3.61 0.44 -15.11
N VAL A 280 2.44 0.05 -14.59
CA VAL A 280 1.16 0.12 -15.27
C VAL A 280 0.22 1.01 -14.46
N LEU A 281 -0.30 2.08 -15.07
CA LEU A 281 -1.10 3.08 -14.38
C LEU A 281 -2.46 3.29 -15.05
N GLY A 282 -3.47 3.58 -14.22
CA GLY A 282 -4.79 4.01 -14.67
C GLY A 282 -5.88 2.94 -14.56
N GLY A 283 -7.08 3.36 -14.17
CA GLY A 283 -8.22 2.47 -13.94
C GLY A 283 -8.79 1.82 -15.19
N ASP A 284 -8.64 2.49 -16.34
CA ASP A 284 -9.10 2.01 -17.65
C ASP A 284 -8.02 1.22 -18.40
N THR A 285 -6.79 1.18 -17.85
CA THR A 285 -5.67 0.45 -18.45
C THR A 285 -5.85 -1.06 -18.23
N VAL A 286 -5.88 -1.82 -19.31
CA VAL A 286 -5.98 -3.28 -19.32
C VAL A 286 -4.76 -3.85 -20.02
N VAL A 287 -4.06 -4.78 -19.38
CA VAL A 287 -3.05 -5.63 -20.03
C VAL A 287 -3.73 -6.95 -20.37
N GLY A 288 -3.93 -7.19 -21.67
CA GLY A 288 -4.64 -8.37 -22.17
C GLY A 288 -3.88 -9.67 -21.88
N HIS A 289 -4.64 -10.76 -21.75
CA HIS A 289 -4.12 -12.07 -21.37
C HIS A 289 -2.97 -12.56 -22.28
N ASP A 290 -2.14 -13.46 -21.74
CA ASP A 290 -0.99 -14.04 -22.45
C ASP A 290 0.03 -13.01 -22.97
N SER A 291 0.09 -11.83 -22.32
CA SER A 291 1.01 -10.76 -22.68
C SER A 291 2.22 -10.71 -21.76
N VAL A 292 3.33 -10.20 -22.30
CA VAL A 292 4.57 -10.01 -21.57
C VAL A 292 4.96 -8.53 -21.61
N ILE A 293 5.14 -7.93 -20.46
CA ILE A 293 5.60 -6.55 -20.30
C ILE A 293 7.04 -6.57 -19.82
N GLY A 294 7.94 -6.09 -20.64
CA GLY A 294 9.38 -6.05 -20.39
C GLY A 294 9.76 -5.13 -19.23
N GLY A 295 10.97 -5.33 -18.74
CA GLY A 295 11.48 -4.54 -17.61
C GLY A 295 11.55 -3.03 -17.90
N ASN A 296 11.30 -2.22 -16.86
CA ASN A 296 11.30 -0.75 -16.91
C ASN A 296 10.30 -0.14 -17.91
N VAL A 297 9.33 -0.89 -18.42
CA VAL A 297 8.26 -0.36 -19.28
C VAL A 297 7.29 0.46 -18.46
N TRP A 298 6.88 1.62 -18.98
CA TRP A 298 5.89 2.51 -18.41
C TRP A 298 4.64 2.55 -19.27
N LEU A 299 3.52 2.00 -18.78
CA LEU A 299 2.25 1.91 -19.48
C LEU A 299 1.18 2.79 -18.83
N VAL A 300 0.49 3.57 -19.66
CA VAL A 300 -0.69 4.35 -19.29
C VAL A 300 -1.87 4.09 -20.24
N THR A 301 -1.71 3.14 -21.15
CA THR A 301 -2.71 2.73 -22.15
C THR A 301 -2.79 1.21 -22.20
N SER A 302 -3.95 0.69 -22.61
CA SER A 302 -4.19 -0.74 -22.68
C SER A 302 -3.32 -1.42 -23.72
N VAL A 303 -3.03 -2.70 -23.47
CA VAL A 303 -2.26 -3.60 -24.35
C VAL A 303 -3.18 -4.77 -24.74
N PRO A 304 -3.32 -5.07 -26.05
CA PRO A 304 -4.15 -6.19 -26.48
C PRO A 304 -3.55 -7.55 -26.02
N PRO A 305 -4.35 -8.62 -25.96
CA PRO A 305 -3.85 -9.95 -25.65
C PRO A 305 -2.70 -10.40 -26.57
N HIS A 306 -1.90 -11.36 -26.08
CA HIS A 306 -0.77 -11.97 -26.80
C HIS A 306 0.28 -10.98 -27.28
N SER A 307 0.50 -9.90 -26.50
CA SER A 307 1.45 -8.85 -26.86
C SER A 307 2.77 -9.01 -26.12
N PHE A 308 3.87 -8.68 -26.79
CA PHE A 308 5.17 -8.51 -26.17
C PHE A 308 5.56 -7.03 -26.21
N VAL A 309 5.57 -6.37 -25.04
CA VAL A 309 5.86 -4.93 -24.93
C VAL A 309 7.23 -4.72 -24.32
N TYR A 310 8.07 -3.99 -25.00
CA TYR A 310 9.41 -3.61 -24.52
C TYR A 310 9.76 -2.22 -25.00
N HIS A 311 10.68 -1.55 -24.28
CA HIS A 311 11.23 -0.30 -24.78
C HIS A 311 12.65 -0.52 -25.32
N THR A 312 13.03 0.24 -26.32
CA THR A 312 14.40 0.27 -26.83
C THR A 312 15.14 1.46 -26.22
N SER A 313 16.23 1.20 -25.50
CA SER A 313 17.14 2.24 -25.01
C SER A 313 18.41 2.26 -25.83
N GLN A 314 18.94 3.46 -26.13
CA GLN A 314 20.26 3.61 -26.76
C GLN A 314 21.31 3.69 -25.63
N ILE A 315 22.20 2.71 -25.58
CA ILE A 315 23.35 2.75 -24.68
C ILE A 315 24.52 3.32 -25.46
N ARG A 316 25.12 4.42 -24.98
CA ARG A 316 26.36 4.97 -25.55
C ARG A 316 27.51 4.56 -24.63
N VAL A 317 28.43 3.78 -25.17
CA VAL A 317 29.68 3.44 -24.51
C VAL A 317 30.77 4.42 -24.98
N ARG A 318 31.39 5.13 -24.04
CA ARG A 318 32.56 5.99 -24.30
C ARG A 318 33.77 5.44 -23.56
N ASN A 319 34.96 5.60 -24.13
CA ASN A 319 36.19 5.31 -23.42
C ASN A 319 36.40 6.32 -22.29
N VAL A 320 36.80 5.86 -21.11
CA VAL A 320 37.04 6.70 -19.94
C VAL A 320 38.16 7.73 -20.22
N ALA A 321 39.17 7.38 -21.04
CA ALA A 321 40.23 8.29 -21.44
C ALA A 321 39.70 9.48 -22.27
N ASP A 322 38.71 9.26 -23.11
CA ASP A 322 38.08 10.31 -23.95
C ASP A 322 37.12 11.18 -23.10
N ALA A 323 36.58 10.62 -22.00
CA ALA A 323 35.68 11.32 -21.12
C ALA A 323 36.41 12.26 -20.12
N LEU A 324 37.64 11.91 -19.71
CA LEU A 324 38.47 12.74 -18.81
C LEU A 324 39.10 13.95 -19.49
N GLY A 325 39.13 13.99 -20.85
CA GLY A 325 39.60 15.13 -21.63
C GLY A 325 38.61 16.28 -21.80
N ASN A 326 37.32 16.03 -21.53
CA ASN A 326 36.25 17.04 -21.53
C ASN A 326 35.62 17.05 -20.13
N SER A 327 35.97 18.05 -19.32
CA SER A 327 35.56 18.27 -17.92
C SER A 327 34.08 18.67 -17.78
N ASP A 328 33.16 17.88 -18.30
CA ASP A 328 31.71 18.03 -18.11
C ASP A 328 31.09 16.74 -17.55
N TYR A 329 31.50 16.37 -16.31
CA TYR A 329 30.67 15.56 -15.43
C TYR A 329 30.10 16.45 -14.34
N SER A 330 28.98 17.10 -14.63
CA SER A 330 28.03 17.53 -13.59
C SER A 330 26.97 16.45 -13.42
N ILE A 331 26.96 15.82 -12.26
CA ILE A 331 25.86 14.98 -11.77
C ILE A 331 24.79 15.89 -11.17
#